data_605573e3fad89734c0693e7c0221b6b1
#
_entry.id   605573e3fad89734c0693e7c0221b6b1
#
_cell.length_a   1.000
_cell.length_b   1.000
_cell.length_c   1.000
_cell.angle_alpha   90.00
_cell.angle_beta   90.00
_cell.angle_gamma   90.00
#
_symmetry.space_group_name_H-M   'P 1'
#
loop_
_entity.id
_entity.type
_entity.pdbx_description
1 polymer ?
#
loop_
_entity_poly.entity_id
_entity_poly.type
_entity_poly.pdbx_seq_one_letter_code
_entity_poly.pdbx_strand_id
1 'polypeptide(L)'
;MKNLKKTSITLTILSFLTLFTPANADIKVVTSIKPIHSLASYLMDGVAKPDLIVDGYASPHGFAMKPSHAKMLQNADIVFWVGEDLENFLEKP
;
A
#
# COMPACT_ATOMS: atom_id res chain seq x y z
N MET A 1 8.42 45.05 -28.70
CA MET A 1 9.39 44.54 -27.72
C MET A 1 8.82 44.38 -26.31
N LYS A 2 7.83 45.17 -25.90
CA LYS A 2 7.19 45.00 -24.56
C LYS A 2 6.39 43.70 -24.36
N ASN A 3 5.97 43.02 -25.44
CA ASN A 3 5.17 41.80 -25.38
C ASN A 3 5.98 40.51 -25.19
N LEU A 4 7.28 40.50 -25.52
CA LEU A 4 8.17 39.36 -25.39
C LEU A 4 8.48 38.97 -23.92
N LYS A 5 8.57 40.00 -23.04
CA LYS A 5 8.82 39.76 -21.60
C LYS A 5 7.63 39.13 -20.88
N LYS A 6 6.39 39.46 -21.27
CA LYS A 6 5.18 38.87 -20.72
C LYS A 6 5.00 37.39 -21.14
N THR A 7 5.37 37.06 -22.38
CA THR A 7 5.29 35.71 -22.92
C THR A 7 6.29 34.76 -22.23
N SER A 8 7.50 35.22 -21.92
CA SER A 8 8.52 34.47 -21.18
C SER A 8 8.08 34.09 -19.76
N ILE A 9 7.45 35.03 -19.04
CA ILE A 9 6.97 34.78 -17.66
C ILE A 9 5.82 33.74 -17.65
N THR A 10 4.90 33.84 -18.62
CA THR A 10 3.78 32.89 -18.74
C THR A 10 4.25 31.48 -19.05
N LEU A 11 5.24 31.32 -19.95
CA LEU A 11 5.84 30.01 -20.26
C LEU A 11 6.60 29.42 -19.06
N THR A 12 7.26 30.23 -18.26
CA THR A 12 7.98 29.78 -17.06
C THR A 12 7.01 29.28 -15.98
N ILE A 13 5.89 29.96 -15.76
CA ILE A 13 4.85 29.56 -14.81
C ILE A 13 4.19 28.28 -15.26
N LEU A 14 3.90 28.11 -16.55
CA LEU A 14 3.30 26.90 -17.10
C LEU A 14 4.23 25.67 -16.98
N SER A 15 5.55 25.84 -17.19
CA SER A 15 6.56 24.81 -16.98
C SER A 15 6.68 24.38 -15.51
N PHE A 16 6.52 25.32 -14.58
CA PHE A 16 6.57 25.04 -13.15
C PHE A 16 5.36 24.23 -12.68
N LEU A 17 4.16 24.50 -13.22
CA LEU A 17 2.93 23.77 -12.90
C LEU A 17 2.96 22.31 -13.37
N THR A 18 3.70 21.97 -14.42
CA THR A 18 3.84 20.59 -14.91
C THR A 18 4.75 19.71 -14.06
N LEU A 19 5.54 20.30 -13.15
CA LEU A 19 6.42 19.56 -12.23
C LEU A 19 5.69 19.01 -10.99
N PHE A 20 4.46 19.46 -10.72
CA PHE A 20 3.63 18.97 -9.62
C PHE A 20 2.65 17.90 -10.11
N THR A 21 3.16 16.77 -10.62
CA THR A 21 2.36 15.56 -10.77
C THR A 21 2.23 14.89 -9.40
N PRO A 22 1.00 14.51 -8.96
CA PRO A 22 0.87 13.76 -7.72
C PRO A 22 1.64 12.44 -7.87
N ALA A 23 2.65 12.24 -7.01
CA ALA A 23 3.33 10.96 -6.90
C ALA A 23 2.34 9.95 -6.30
N ASN A 24 1.75 9.09 -7.13
CA ASN A 24 1.05 7.91 -6.67
C ASN A 24 2.09 6.91 -6.17
N ALA A 25 2.44 7.01 -4.88
CA ALA A 25 3.16 5.95 -4.21
C ALA A 25 2.20 4.77 -4.05
N ASP A 26 2.48 3.67 -4.75
CA ASP A 26 1.72 2.43 -4.65
C ASP A 26 2.15 1.72 -3.36
N ILE A 27 1.49 2.05 -2.25
CA ILE A 27 1.75 1.45 -0.94
C ILE A 27 1.21 0.02 -0.90
N LYS A 28 2.06 -0.93 -0.51
CA LYS A 28 1.72 -2.34 -0.36
C LYS A 28 1.51 -2.68 1.10
N VAL A 29 0.24 -2.90 1.45
CA VAL A 29 -0.19 -3.27 2.80
C VAL A 29 -0.66 -4.71 2.79
N VAL A 30 -0.16 -5.50 3.73
CA VAL A 30 -0.56 -6.89 3.97
C VAL A 30 -1.24 -7.00 5.33
N THR A 31 -2.33 -7.74 5.39
CA THR A 31 -3.06 -8.04 6.62
C THR A 31 -3.11 -9.53 6.86
N SER A 32 -3.04 -9.96 8.11
CA SER A 32 -2.99 -11.38 8.46
C SER A 32 -4.35 -12.05 8.39
N ILE A 33 -5.36 -11.46 9.00
CA ILE A 33 -6.70 -12.04 9.18
C ILE A 33 -7.81 -11.09 8.70
N LYS A 34 -8.99 -11.67 8.44
CA LYS A 34 -10.14 -10.93 7.88
C LYS A 34 -10.58 -9.72 8.69
N PRO A 35 -10.68 -9.73 10.03
CA PRO A 35 -11.09 -8.55 10.78
C PRO A 35 -10.15 -7.36 10.58
N ILE A 36 -8.84 -7.61 10.57
CA ILE A 36 -7.83 -6.58 10.30
C ILE A 36 -7.92 -6.11 8.85
N HIS A 37 -8.11 -7.04 7.92
CA HIS A 37 -8.28 -6.71 6.50
C HIS A 37 -9.49 -5.80 6.27
N SER A 38 -10.62 -6.07 6.93
CA SER A 38 -11.83 -5.22 6.82
C SER A 38 -11.58 -3.81 7.31
N LEU A 39 -10.92 -3.65 8.45
CA LEU A 39 -10.56 -2.33 8.99
C LEU A 39 -9.58 -1.59 8.08
N ALA A 40 -8.53 -2.27 7.62
CA ALA A 40 -7.55 -1.69 6.72
C ALA A 40 -8.19 -1.29 5.39
N SER A 41 -9.06 -2.11 4.83
CA SER A 41 -9.79 -1.82 3.59
C SER A 41 -10.65 -0.56 3.71
N TYR A 42 -11.31 -0.39 4.84
CA TYR A 42 -12.12 0.80 5.13
C TYR A 42 -11.24 2.07 5.21
N LEU A 43 -10.14 2.00 5.95
CA LEU A 43 -9.23 3.14 6.13
C LEU A 43 -8.47 3.50 4.85
N MET A 44 -8.21 2.53 4.01
CA MET A 44 -7.45 2.69 2.76
C MET A 44 -8.32 2.95 1.54
N ASP A 45 -9.62 3.09 1.72
CA ASP A 45 -10.54 3.32 0.60
C ASP A 45 -10.14 4.56 -0.21
N GLY A 46 -10.06 4.39 -1.53
CA GLY A 46 -9.58 5.42 -2.44
C GLY A 46 -8.06 5.61 -2.49
N VAL A 47 -7.28 4.91 -1.66
CA VAL A 47 -5.81 5.00 -1.62
C VAL A 47 -5.16 3.75 -2.21
N ALA A 48 -5.47 2.58 -1.65
CA ALA A 48 -4.96 1.28 -2.07
C ALA A 48 -5.85 0.17 -1.52
N LYS A 49 -5.59 -1.07 -1.95
CA LYS A 49 -6.27 -2.27 -1.43
C LYS A 49 -5.27 -3.12 -0.65
N PRO A 50 -5.53 -3.43 0.64
CA PRO A 50 -4.68 -4.33 1.39
C PRO A 50 -4.84 -5.77 0.91
N ASP A 51 -3.75 -6.53 0.98
CA ASP A 51 -3.76 -7.98 0.77
C ASP A 51 -4.11 -8.73 2.06
N LEU A 52 -4.63 -9.94 1.93
CA LEU A 52 -5.02 -10.82 3.04
C LEU A 52 -4.28 -12.16 2.94
N ILE A 53 -3.68 -12.60 4.04
CA ILE A 53 -2.96 -13.89 4.11
C ILE A 53 -3.93 -15.02 4.41
N VAL A 54 -4.60 -14.99 5.57
CA VAL A 54 -5.51 -16.05 6.02
C VAL A 54 -6.89 -15.79 5.45
N ASP A 55 -7.15 -16.35 4.26
CA ASP A 55 -8.39 -16.20 3.52
C ASP A 55 -9.28 -17.45 3.63
N GLY A 56 -10.55 -17.33 3.20
CA GLY A 56 -11.51 -18.43 3.22
C GLY A 56 -11.90 -18.84 4.64
N TYR A 57 -11.95 -20.14 4.87
CA TYR A 57 -12.27 -20.75 6.17
C TYR A 57 -11.02 -21.19 6.94
N ALA A 58 -9.83 -20.80 6.51
CA ALA A 58 -8.59 -21.14 7.19
C ALA A 58 -8.54 -20.54 8.59
N SER A 59 -7.95 -21.28 9.53
CA SER A 59 -7.65 -20.76 10.87
C SER A 59 -6.28 -20.10 10.90
N PRO A 60 -6.09 -18.99 11.61
CA PRO A 60 -4.77 -18.45 11.86
C PRO A 60 -3.89 -19.34 12.72
N HIS A 61 -4.50 -20.19 13.57
CA HIS A 61 -3.79 -21.20 14.35
C HIS A 61 -3.31 -22.34 13.45
N GLY A 62 -2.01 -22.57 13.39
CA GLY A 62 -1.42 -23.63 12.57
C GLY A 62 -1.55 -23.38 11.06
N PHE A 63 -1.72 -22.15 10.65
CA PHE A 63 -1.78 -21.77 9.23
C PHE A 63 -0.44 -22.08 8.55
N ALA A 64 -0.48 -22.76 7.40
CA ALA A 64 0.68 -23.04 6.58
C ALA A 64 0.80 -22.00 5.46
N MET A 65 1.85 -21.20 5.51
CA MET A 65 2.13 -20.23 4.46
C MET A 65 2.49 -20.91 3.13
N LYS A 66 1.92 -20.41 2.06
CA LYS A 66 2.31 -20.75 0.69
C LYS A 66 3.46 -19.83 0.22
N PRO A 67 4.24 -20.24 -0.81
CA PRO A 67 5.26 -19.36 -1.41
C PRO A 67 4.71 -17.99 -1.85
N SER A 68 3.46 -17.93 -2.30
CA SER A 68 2.79 -16.69 -2.66
C SER A 68 2.62 -15.73 -1.47
N HIS A 69 2.35 -16.26 -0.27
CA HIS A 69 2.25 -15.48 0.96
C HIS A 69 3.62 -14.92 1.38
N ALA A 70 4.67 -15.72 1.28
CA ALA A 70 6.04 -15.27 1.55
C ALA A 70 6.46 -14.13 0.62
N LYS A 71 6.13 -14.24 -0.66
CA LYS A 71 6.38 -13.17 -1.64
C LYS A 71 5.59 -11.89 -1.34
N MET A 72 4.34 -12.05 -0.93
CA MET A 72 3.47 -10.94 -0.51
C MET A 72 4.09 -10.17 0.67
N LEU A 73 4.59 -10.89 1.68
CA LEU A 73 5.25 -10.30 2.84
C LEU A 73 6.58 -9.63 2.48
N GLN A 74 7.39 -10.22 1.61
CA GLN A 74 8.64 -9.62 1.15
C GLN A 74 8.43 -8.29 0.42
N ASN A 75 7.34 -8.15 -0.31
CA ASN A 75 7.02 -6.96 -1.08
C ASN A 75 6.20 -5.94 -0.29
N ALA A 76 5.78 -6.25 0.92
CA ALA A 76 4.97 -5.37 1.76
C ALA A 76 5.78 -4.18 2.27
N ASP A 77 5.16 -2.99 2.25
CA ASP A 77 5.65 -1.81 2.96
C ASP A 77 5.21 -1.84 4.43
N ILE A 78 4.00 -2.36 4.69
CA ILE A 78 3.42 -2.48 6.03
C ILE A 78 2.71 -3.83 6.15
N VAL A 79 2.89 -4.48 7.31
CA VAL A 79 2.15 -5.70 7.68
C VAL A 79 1.39 -5.45 8.98
N PHE A 80 0.08 -5.65 8.94
CA PHE A 80 -0.78 -5.61 10.12
C PHE A 80 -1.16 -7.02 10.56
N TRP A 81 -0.87 -7.35 11.80
CA TRP A 81 -1.15 -8.64 12.43
C TRP A 81 -1.47 -8.47 13.91
N VAL A 82 -2.07 -9.48 14.54
CA VAL A 82 -2.44 -9.43 15.97
C VAL A 82 -1.22 -9.69 16.85
N GLY A 83 -0.46 -10.72 16.53
CA GLY A 83 0.73 -11.09 17.28
C GLY A 83 1.06 -12.58 17.16
N GLU A 84 2.21 -12.96 17.70
CA GLU A 84 2.78 -14.31 17.61
C GLU A 84 1.90 -15.39 18.23
N ASP A 85 1.11 -15.06 19.25
CA ASP A 85 0.21 -16.01 19.90
C ASP A 85 -0.93 -16.47 18.98
N LEU A 86 -1.36 -15.62 18.05
CA LEU A 86 -2.40 -15.97 17.08
C LEU A 86 -1.81 -16.40 15.74
N GLU A 87 -0.86 -15.64 15.23
CA GLU A 87 -0.25 -15.85 13.91
C GLU A 87 1.22 -16.26 14.06
N ASN A 88 1.48 -17.40 14.68
CA ASN A 88 2.83 -17.91 14.86
C ASN A 88 3.60 -18.11 13.54
N PHE A 89 2.89 -18.27 12.42
CA PHE A 89 3.48 -18.37 11.09
C PHE A 89 4.16 -17.06 10.61
N LEU A 90 3.89 -15.93 11.27
CA LEU A 90 4.51 -14.64 10.98
C LEU A 90 5.73 -14.34 11.86
N GLU A 91 6.05 -15.21 12.79
CA GLU A 91 7.18 -15.00 13.72
C GLU A 91 8.54 -14.98 13.02
N LYS A 92 8.67 -15.68 11.88
CA LYS A 92 9.95 -15.86 11.16
C LYS A 92 9.97 -15.59 9.66
N PRO A 93 9.06 -14.87 9.08
CA PRO A 93 9.21 -14.53 7.66
C PRO A 93 10.23 -13.43 7.42
#